data_10fc28816cae78ea92d5244e19f9dd2b
#
_entry.id   10fc28816cae78ea92d5244e19f9dd2b
#
_cell.length_a   1.000
_cell.length_b   1.000
_cell.length_c   1.000
_cell.angle_alpha   90.00
_cell.angle_beta   90.00
_cell.angle_gamma   90.00
#
_symmetry.space_group_name_H-M   'P 1'
#
loop_
_entity.id
_entity.type
_entity.pdbx_description
1 polymer ?
#
loop_
_entity_poly.entity_id
_entity_poly.type
_entity_poly.pdbx_seq_one_letter_code
_entity_poly.pdbx_strand_id
1 'polypeptide(L)'
;MRKILINIGERSKQAFAQPINTYKKNKVLSDYLKMIRKNKHLILRENRKDVDRAIKIKLRDNLINRLILNEKKILDIISSIQKIIKLKDPVHNVIERWKRPNGLVFSKISIPIGVIGVIYESRPNVTSDVASLCCLLYTSPSPRD
;
A
#
# COMPACT_ATOMS: atom_id res chain seq x y z
N MET A 1 18.37 14.56 6.02
CA MET A 1 16.96 14.08 6.06
C MET A 1 16.07 14.80 5.05
N ARG A 2 15.96 16.15 5.03
CA ARG A 2 15.09 16.91 4.08
C ARG A 2 15.32 16.55 2.61
N LYS A 3 16.58 16.50 2.12
CA LYS A 3 16.90 16.12 0.73
C LYS A 3 16.43 14.71 0.35
N ILE A 4 16.49 13.75 1.28
CA ILE A 4 16.03 12.37 1.05
C ILE A 4 14.51 12.34 0.87
N LEU A 5 13.75 13.05 1.72
CA LEU A 5 12.30 13.13 1.63
C LEU A 5 11.83 13.81 0.33
N ILE A 6 12.50 14.89 -0.08
CA ILE A 6 12.23 15.57 -1.36
C ILE A 6 12.44 14.59 -2.51
N ASN A 7 13.58 13.90 -2.56
CA ASN A 7 13.87 12.93 -3.63
C ASN A 7 12.84 11.79 -3.67
N ILE A 8 12.42 11.27 -2.50
CA ILE A 8 11.36 10.25 -2.44
C ILE A 8 10.04 10.81 -3.01
N GLY A 9 9.66 12.03 -2.66
CA GLY A 9 8.46 12.68 -3.16
C GLY A 9 8.49 12.88 -4.69
N GLU A 10 9.60 13.38 -5.22
CA GLU A 10 9.79 13.58 -6.67
C GLU A 10 9.73 12.26 -7.44
N ARG A 11 10.43 11.22 -6.98
CA ARG A 11 10.37 9.89 -7.59
C ARG A 11 8.97 9.28 -7.52
N SER A 12 8.24 9.50 -6.43
CA SER A 12 6.86 9.03 -6.29
C SER A 12 5.93 9.77 -7.26
N LYS A 13 6.11 11.07 -7.46
CA LYS A 13 5.36 11.86 -8.44
C LYS A 13 5.65 11.39 -9.87
N GLN A 14 6.92 11.12 -10.21
CA GLN A 14 7.31 10.58 -11.52
C GLN A 14 6.71 9.19 -11.76
N ALA A 15 6.73 8.31 -10.75
CA ALA A 15 6.13 6.98 -10.85
C ALA A 15 4.60 7.06 -11.01
N PHE A 16 3.95 8.00 -10.32
CA PHE A 16 2.52 8.23 -10.43
C PHE A 16 2.09 8.72 -11.83
N ALA A 17 2.93 9.45 -12.53
CA ALA A 17 2.66 9.91 -13.90
C ALA A 17 2.60 8.78 -14.94
N GLN A 18 3.08 7.57 -14.59
CA GLN A 18 3.05 6.40 -15.47
C GLN A 18 1.79 5.58 -15.24
N PRO A 19 0.87 5.46 -16.22
CA PRO A 19 -0.35 4.69 -16.04
C PRO A 19 -0.04 3.20 -15.88
N ILE A 20 -0.58 2.60 -14.84
CA ILE A 20 -0.48 1.17 -14.58
C ILE A 20 -1.88 0.55 -14.67
N ASN A 21 -2.07 -0.42 -15.55
CA ASN A 21 -3.32 -1.12 -15.67
C ASN A 21 -3.53 -2.16 -14.56
N THR A 22 -4.77 -2.60 -14.36
CA THR A 22 -5.16 -3.58 -13.33
C THR A 22 -4.35 -4.88 -13.40
N TYR A 23 -4.02 -5.35 -14.60
CA TYR A 23 -3.18 -6.54 -14.77
C TYR A 23 -1.80 -6.37 -14.15
N LYS A 24 -1.11 -5.24 -14.42
CA LYS A 24 0.20 -4.94 -13.85
C LYS A 24 0.12 -4.78 -12.32
N LYS A 25 -0.93 -4.12 -11.80
CA LYS A 25 -1.16 -4.01 -10.34
C LYS A 25 -1.25 -5.39 -9.69
N ASN A 26 -2.12 -6.25 -10.22
CA ASN A 26 -2.32 -7.60 -9.70
C ASN A 26 -1.07 -8.47 -9.83
N LYS A 27 -0.28 -8.30 -10.90
CA LYS A 27 1.00 -8.99 -11.07
C LYS A 27 2.00 -8.58 -9.99
N VAL A 28 2.15 -7.27 -9.74
CA VAL A 28 3.04 -6.76 -8.68
C VAL A 28 2.64 -7.30 -7.32
N LEU A 29 1.35 -7.26 -6.97
CA LEU A 29 0.84 -7.80 -5.71
C LEU A 29 1.05 -9.31 -5.59
N SER A 30 0.86 -10.05 -6.69
CA SER A 30 1.09 -11.51 -6.72
C SER A 30 2.57 -11.86 -6.56
N ASP A 31 3.47 -11.10 -7.19
CA ASP A 31 4.91 -11.29 -7.02
C ASP A 31 5.37 -10.90 -5.62
N TYR A 32 4.80 -9.84 -5.04
CA TYR A 32 5.02 -9.47 -3.65
C TYR A 32 4.60 -10.59 -2.68
N LEU A 33 3.45 -11.22 -2.89
CA LEU A 33 3.02 -12.40 -2.13
C LEU A 33 4.03 -13.54 -2.20
N LYS A 34 4.53 -13.86 -3.40
CA LYS A 34 5.55 -14.90 -3.58
C LYS A 34 6.82 -14.56 -2.81
N MET A 35 7.25 -13.28 -2.84
CA MET A 35 8.42 -12.82 -2.10
C MET A 35 8.24 -12.94 -0.59
N ILE A 36 7.09 -12.57 -0.03
CA ILE A 36 6.80 -12.73 1.41
C ILE A 36 6.87 -14.21 1.80
N ARG A 37 6.23 -15.10 1.02
CA ARG A 37 6.25 -16.55 1.29
C ARG A 37 7.67 -17.11 1.25
N LYS A 38 8.43 -16.78 0.21
CA LYS A 38 9.82 -17.25 0.03
C LYS A 38 10.73 -16.77 1.16
N ASN A 39 10.55 -15.54 1.63
CA ASN A 39 11.42 -14.91 2.61
C ASN A 39 10.86 -14.94 4.05
N LYS A 40 9.81 -15.74 4.31
CA LYS A 40 9.15 -15.81 5.62
C LYS A 40 10.13 -15.97 6.78
N HIS A 41 11.04 -16.92 6.68
CA HIS A 41 12.03 -17.19 7.75
C HIS A 41 13.01 -16.02 7.94
N LEU A 42 13.42 -15.39 6.85
CA LEU A 42 14.27 -14.21 6.91
C LEU A 42 13.54 -13.05 7.63
N ILE A 43 12.29 -12.78 7.25
CA ILE A 43 11.47 -11.72 7.86
C ILE A 43 11.31 -11.96 9.36
N LEU A 44 10.99 -13.18 9.78
CA LEU A 44 10.85 -13.51 11.20
C LEU A 44 12.17 -13.40 11.96
N ARG A 45 13.28 -13.78 11.35
CA ARG A 45 14.61 -13.66 11.95
C ARG A 45 15.01 -12.20 12.16
N GLU A 46 14.82 -11.36 11.15
CA GLU A 46 15.15 -9.93 11.28
C GLU A 46 14.21 -9.22 12.27
N ASN A 47 12.92 -9.58 12.29
CA ASN A 47 11.99 -9.05 13.29
C ASN A 47 12.40 -9.39 14.73
N ARG A 48 12.93 -10.59 14.98
CA ARG A 48 13.48 -10.94 16.32
C ARG A 48 14.59 -9.99 16.74
N LYS A 49 15.50 -9.64 15.84
CA LYS A 49 16.57 -8.67 16.13
C LYS A 49 16.00 -7.28 16.49
N ASP A 50 14.92 -6.87 15.80
CA ASP A 50 14.28 -5.58 16.10
C ASP A 50 13.59 -5.61 17.46
N VAL A 51 12.94 -6.72 17.82
CA VAL A 51 12.33 -6.92 19.14
C VAL A 51 13.39 -6.93 20.23
N ASP A 52 14.50 -7.65 20.05
CA ASP A 52 15.63 -7.68 21.01
C ASP A 52 16.21 -6.28 21.21
N ARG A 53 16.35 -5.50 20.15
CA ARG A 53 16.78 -4.11 20.22
C ARG A 53 15.79 -3.25 20.99
N ALA A 54 14.49 -3.40 20.73
CA ALA A 54 13.42 -2.67 21.40
C ALA A 54 13.42 -2.95 22.91
N ILE A 55 13.63 -4.20 23.32
CA ILE A 55 13.77 -4.59 24.73
C ILE A 55 15.00 -3.94 25.36
N LYS A 56 16.15 -3.98 24.68
CA LYS A 56 17.41 -3.37 25.19
C LYS A 56 17.28 -1.87 25.44
N ILE A 57 16.57 -1.14 24.59
CA ILE A 57 16.31 0.29 24.76
C ILE A 57 15.12 0.59 25.69
N LYS A 58 14.58 -0.43 26.36
CA LYS A 58 13.44 -0.32 27.29
C LYS A 58 12.22 0.36 26.66
N LEU A 59 11.88 -0.02 25.43
CA LEU A 59 10.66 0.45 24.79
C LEU A 59 9.44 -0.04 25.59
N ARG A 60 8.34 0.73 25.59
CA ARG A 60 7.11 0.36 26.31
C ARG A 60 6.56 -0.98 25.78
N ASP A 61 6.07 -1.84 26.67
CA ASP A 61 5.59 -3.19 26.33
C ASP A 61 4.49 -3.19 25.24
N ASN A 62 3.61 -2.20 25.26
CA ASN A 62 2.58 -2.06 24.24
C ASN A 62 3.15 -1.83 22.82
N LEU A 63 4.31 -1.17 22.70
CA LEU A 63 5.01 -0.97 21.43
C LEU A 63 5.76 -2.24 21.01
N ILE A 64 6.39 -2.93 21.98
CA ILE A 64 7.05 -4.22 21.74
C ILE A 64 6.04 -5.25 21.23
N ASN A 65 4.87 -5.36 21.87
CA ASN A 65 3.80 -6.27 21.47
C ASN A 65 3.28 -6.00 20.05
N ARG A 66 3.27 -4.73 19.64
CA ARG A 66 2.91 -4.33 18.26
C ARG A 66 4.00 -4.68 17.26
N LEU A 67 5.27 -4.63 17.67
CA LEU A 67 6.43 -4.91 16.82
C LEU A 67 6.57 -6.41 16.53
N ILE A 68 6.21 -7.28 17.48
CA ILE A 68 6.36 -8.73 17.35
C ILE A 68 5.59 -9.25 16.13
N LEU A 69 6.31 -9.90 15.23
CA LEU A 69 5.80 -10.65 14.10
C LEU A 69 5.96 -12.16 14.36
N ASN A 70 4.91 -12.92 14.11
CA ASN A 70 4.90 -14.38 14.19
C ASN A 70 4.35 -14.98 12.90
N GLU A 71 4.39 -16.30 12.78
CA GLU A 71 3.89 -17.01 11.60
C GLU A 71 2.44 -16.68 11.27
N LYS A 72 1.57 -16.63 12.30
CA LYS A 72 0.16 -16.28 12.14
C LYS A 72 0.00 -14.91 11.53
N LYS A 73 0.71 -13.89 12.05
CA LYS A 73 0.66 -12.52 11.50
C LYS A 73 1.17 -12.45 10.05
N ILE A 74 2.17 -13.26 9.67
CA ILE A 74 2.60 -13.35 8.27
C ILE A 74 1.50 -13.97 7.39
N LEU A 75 0.82 -14.99 7.86
CA LEU A 75 -0.32 -15.58 7.13
C LEU A 75 -1.47 -14.59 7.00
N ASP A 76 -1.73 -13.79 8.04
CA ASP A 76 -2.74 -12.72 8.00
C ASP A 76 -2.38 -11.65 6.96
N ILE A 77 -1.11 -11.23 6.88
CA ILE A 77 -0.61 -10.32 5.84
C ILE A 77 -0.84 -10.91 4.45
N ILE A 78 -0.47 -12.17 4.23
CA ILE A 78 -0.67 -12.86 2.95
C ILE A 78 -2.16 -12.89 2.58
N SER A 79 -3.02 -13.24 3.54
CA SER A 79 -4.47 -13.26 3.36
C SER A 79 -5.03 -11.88 2.99
N SER A 80 -4.56 -10.82 3.66
CA SER A 80 -4.96 -9.44 3.38
C SER A 80 -4.59 -9.03 1.95
N ILE A 81 -3.37 -9.31 1.50
CA ILE A 81 -2.95 -9.00 0.12
C ILE A 81 -3.77 -9.81 -0.89
N GLN A 82 -4.06 -11.09 -0.62
CA GLN A 82 -4.92 -11.91 -1.49
C GLN A 82 -6.34 -11.33 -1.63
N LYS A 83 -6.89 -10.79 -0.53
CA LYS A 83 -8.18 -10.09 -0.57
C LYS A 83 -8.10 -8.83 -1.44
N ILE A 84 -7.03 -8.04 -1.29
CA ILE A 84 -6.82 -6.82 -2.08
C ILE A 84 -6.74 -7.14 -3.58
N ILE A 85 -6.03 -8.20 -3.98
CA ILE A 85 -5.94 -8.64 -5.40
C ILE A 85 -7.31 -8.97 -5.99
N LYS A 86 -8.24 -9.48 -5.17
CA LYS A 86 -9.60 -9.83 -5.60
C LYS A 86 -10.54 -8.63 -5.68
N LEU A 87 -10.17 -7.49 -5.13
CA LEU A 87 -11.00 -6.29 -5.20
C LEU A 87 -11.05 -5.79 -6.65
N LYS A 88 -12.22 -5.27 -7.03
CA LYS A 88 -12.36 -4.54 -8.29
C LYS A 88 -11.50 -3.28 -8.23
N ASP A 89 -10.75 -3.03 -9.31
CA ASP A 89 -9.98 -1.78 -9.41
C ASP A 89 -10.93 -0.58 -9.27
N PRO A 90 -10.76 0.27 -8.27
CA PRO A 90 -11.68 1.39 -8.02
C PRO A 90 -11.44 2.57 -8.95
N VAL A 91 -10.35 2.57 -9.72
CA VAL A 91 -9.92 3.71 -10.54
C VAL A 91 -10.63 3.71 -11.90
N HIS A 92 -11.01 4.91 -12.36
CA HIS A 92 -11.69 5.14 -13.65
C HIS A 92 -13.05 4.43 -13.81
N ASN A 93 -13.71 4.08 -12.72
CA ASN A 93 -15.06 3.54 -12.77
C ASN A 93 -16.10 4.68 -12.86
N VAL A 94 -17.09 4.51 -13.73
CA VAL A 94 -18.27 5.38 -13.73
C VAL A 94 -19.11 4.99 -12.53
N ILE A 95 -19.21 5.90 -11.54
CA ILE A 95 -19.98 5.72 -10.31
C ILE A 95 -21.45 6.00 -10.57
N GLU A 96 -21.72 7.05 -11.37
CA GLU A 96 -23.06 7.52 -11.66
C GLU A 96 -23.08 8.20 -13.05
N ARG A 97 -24.21 8.09 -13.76
CA ARG A 97 -24.44 8.78 -15.03
C ARG A 97 -25.86 9.31 -15.07
N TRP A 98 -26.02 10.58 -15.44
CA TRP A 98 -27.36 11.19 -15.60
C TRP A 98 -27.41 12.15 -16.78
N LYS A 99 -28.62 12.35 -17.31
CA LYS A 99 -28.90 13.28 -18.40
C LYS A 99 -29.75 14.42 -17.90
N ARG A 100 -29.43 15.63 -18.34
CA ARG A 100 -30.24 16.82 -18.05
C ARG A 100 -31.26 17.06 -19.14
N PRO A 101 -32.36 17.86 -18.88
CA PRO A 101 -33.39 18.18 -19.88
C PRO A 101 -32.84 18.85 -21.15
N ASN A 102 -31.76 19.61 -21.02
CA ASN A 102 -31.06 20.27 -22.14
C ASN A 102 -30.19 19.29 -22.99
N GLY A 103 -30.24 17.99 -22.74
CA GLY A 103 -29.51 16.96 -23.47
C GLY A 103 -28.09 16.67 -23.00
N LEU A 104 -27.53 17.45 -22.06
CA LEU A 104 -26.19 17.21 -21.50
C LEU A 104 -26.13 15.91 -20.70
N VAL A 105 -25.09 15.11 -20.93
CA VAL A 105 -24.82 13.87 -20.19
C VAL A 105 -23.66 14.11 -19.23
N PHE A 106 -23.89 13.84 -17.97
CA PHE A 106 -22.90 13.91 -16.89
C PHE A 106 -22.48 12.50 -16.48
N SER A 107 -21.20 12.33 -16.16
CA SER A 107 -20.68 11.10 -15.60
C SER A 107 -19.78 11.42 -14.42
N LYS A 108 -20.07 10.81 -13.26
CA LYS A 108 -19.21 10.84 -12.09
C LYS A 108 -18.23 9.69 -12.17
N ILE A 109 -16.95 9.99 -12.31
CA ILE A 109 -15.89 9.01 -12.49
C ILE A 109 -14.97 9.04 -11.28
N SER A 110 -14.56 7.85 -10.79
CA SER A 110 -13.53 7.71 -9.78
C SER A 110 -12.15 8.02 -10.38
N ILE A 111 -11.39 8.85 -9.69
CA ILE A 111 -10.01 9.20 -10.08
C ILE A 111 -9.04 8.76 -8.98
N PRO A 112 -7.78 8.50 -9.33
CA PRO A 112 -6.76 8.19 -8.31
C PRO A 112 -6.54 9.39 -7.39
N ILE A 113 -6.14 9.09 -6.14
CA ILE A 113 -5.94 10.12 -5.11
C ILE A 113 -4.61 10.86 -5.32
N GLY A 114 -3.63 10.23 -5.94
CA GLY A 114 -2.29 10.79 -6.13
C GLY A 114 -1.24 10.15 -5.20
N VAL A 115 -0.17 10.88 -4.92
CA VAL A 115 0.91 10.41 -4.03
C VAL A 115 0.51 10.66 -2.58
N ILE A 116 0.57 9.63 -1.74
CA ILE A 116 0.31 9.72 -0.31
C ILE A 116 1.59 9.43 0.48
N GLY A 117 1.86 10.28 1.47
CA GLY A 117 2.84 10.01 2.51
C GLY A 117 2.16 9.37 3.71
N VAL A 118 2.70 8.25 4.19
CA VAL A 118 2.20 7.55 5.38
C VAL A 118 3.31 7.48 6.43
N ILE A 119 3.00 7.96 7.63
CA ILE A 119 3.89 7.89 8.79
C ILE A 119 3.27 6.91 9.78
N TYR A 120 4.02 5.89 10.16
CA TYR A 120 3.56 4.88 11.11
C TYR A 120 4.70 4.41 12.01
N GLU A 121 4.35 3.80 13.14
CA GLU A 121 5.29 3.35 14.17
C GLU A 121 5.01 1.90 14.58
N SER A 122 6.09 1.14 14.79
CA SER A 122 6.10 -0.17 15.48
C SER A 122 5.10 -1.24 14.98
N ARG A 123 4.70 -1.21 13.70
CA ARG A 123 3.76 -2.19 13.13
C ARG A 123 4.27 -2.75 11.80
N PRO A 124 4.95 -3.91 11.80
CA PRO A 124 5.51 -4.48 10.57
C PRO A 124 4.48 -4.76 9.47
N ASN A 125 3.26 -5.15 9.83
CA ASN A 125 2.17 -5.39 8.88
C ASN A 125 1.71 -4.14 8.15
N VAL A 126 1.80 -2.95 8.78
CA VAL A 126 1.36 -1.68 8.17
C VAL A 126 2.13 -1.38 6.89
N THR A 127 3.43 -1.70 6.83
CA THR A 127 4.23 -1.55 5.60
C THR A 127 3.59 -2.30 4.44
N SER A 128 3.18 -3.54 4.68
CA SER A 128 2.57 -4.40 3.68
C SER A 128 1.18 -3.94 3.28
N ASP A 129 0.35 -3.58 4.27
CA ASP A 129 -1.02 -3.14 4.06
C ASP A 129 -1.05 -1.83 3.26
N VAL A 130 -0.24 -0.83 3.65
CA VAL A 130 -0.13 0.46 2.96
C VAL A 130 0.40 0.28 1.54
N ALA A 131 1.48 -0.49 1.35
CA ALA A 131 2.04 -0.72 0.02
C ALA A 131 1.03 -1.38 -0.92
N SER A 132 0.28 -2.37 -0.42
CA SER A 132 -0.71 -3.11 -1.21
C SER A 132 -1.94 -2.25 -1.56
N LEU A 133 -2.46 -1.48 -0.60
CA LEU A 133 -3.57 -0.56 -0.82
C LEU A 133 -3.18 0.59 -1.76
N CYS A 134 -1.99 1.17 -1.56
CA CYS A 134 -1.49 2.20 -2.45
C CYS A 134 -1.31 1.66 -3.88
N CYS A 135 -0.80 0.46 -4.06
CA CYS A 135 -0.67 -0.18 -5.37
C CYS A 135 -2.04 -0.29 -6.08
N LEU A 136 -3.11 -0.57 -5.35
CA LEU A 136 -4.46 -0.65 -5.93
C LEU A 136 -5.05 0.73 -6.24
N LEU A 137 -4.87 1.71 -5.35
CA LEU A 137 -5.61 2.98 -5.36
C LEU A 137 -4.90 4.12 -6.13
N TYR A 138 -3.57 4.04 -6.34
CA TYR A 138 -2.74 5.20 -6.69
C TYR A 138 -1.98 5.05 -8.02
N THR A 139 -2.67 4.86 -9.13
CA THR A 139 -1.97 4.59 -10.39
C THR A 139 -2.43 5.39 -11.60
N SER A 140 -2.72 6.70 -11.42
CA SER A 140 -2.99 7.59 -12.57
C SER A 140 -2.84 9.08 -12.21
N PRO A 141 -2.45 9.96 -13.13
CA PRO A 141 -2.29 11.38 -12.83
C PRO A 141 -3.59 12.03 -12.38
N SER A 142 -3.49 12.90 -11.37
CA SER A 142 -4.60 13.73 -10.93
C SER A 142 -4.69 14.98 -11.82
N PRO A 143 -5.87 15.41 -12.26
CA PRO A 143 -6.05 16.64 -13.00
C PRO A 143 -6.00 17.92 -12.13
N ARG A 144 -5.42 17.85 -10.93
CA ARG A 144 -5.33 18.96 -9.99
C ARG A 144 -3.92 19.51 -9.82
N ASP A 145 -3.18 19.67 -10.88
CA ASP A 145 -1.92 20.43 -10.86
C ASP A 145 -2.00 21.61 -11.83
#